data_d5d1f1fc22a69ca718c29d2b8938c111
#
_entry.id   d5d1f1fc22a69ca718c29d2b8938c111
#
_cell.length_a   1.000
_cell.length_b   1.000
_cell.length_c   1.000
_cell.angle_alpha   90.00
_cell.angle_beta   90.00
_cell.angle_gamma   90.00
#
_symmetry.space_group_name_H-M   'P 1'
#
loop_
_entity.id
_entity.type
_entity.pdbx_description
1 polymer ?
#
loop_
_entity_poly.entity_id
_entity_poly.type
_entity_poly.pdbx_seq_one_letter_code
_entity_poly.pdbx_strand_id
1 'polypeptide(L)'
;MVTKKFTTLLVSGVLAASMLVGCGGINKNETVATLDGQEIKLGVANFAARLQQAEADDFYRSYFGDEVWTSDLYGNGTTMEESTKSNVIGMIENLYVLQNHMADYDVTLTDEETAKIADTAAQFMADNDEKAINALGATEDIVNEYLTLVTIQSKMRTAIIADADTNVSDADANTSAYSYVNVSKTSYKDAEGNTQEYTDDEKAELADTVRKFHDAAADTTLDTAADEYGYTVSSGTFAADNTTLDEEVLTALEGLKNEGDLSDVVETDNYYYVLRLDEITDADATEQHRQEIISQRQSDLYNEVLQGWKDDAEWVLNEKVWEKVTFGNLFTTTVESTEAAEDNTAADNTAADNAVTENTESVDGTESVQ
;
A
#
# COMPACT_ATOMS: atom_id res chain seq x y z
N MET A 1 -25.79 -18.51 5.86
CA MET A 1 -24.76 -19.44 5.37
C MET A 1 -23.96 -18.66 4.34
N VAL A 2 -22.92 -17.94 4.79
CA VAL A 2 -22.10 -17.09 3.93
C VAL A 2 -20.90 -17.93 3.52
N THR A 3 -20.91 -18.41 2.30
CA THR A 3 -19.72 -19.04 1.68
C THR A 3 -18.68 -17.96 1.45
N LYS A 4 -17.73 -17.80 2.39
CA LYS A 4 -16.56 -16.97 2.20
C LYS A 4 -15.76 -17.52 0.99
N LYS A 5 -15.72 -16.75 -0.07
CA LYS A 5 -14.85 -17.04 -1.22
C LYS A 5 -13.41 -16.83 -0.77
N PHE A 6 -12.67 -17.92 -0.57
CA PHE A 6 -11.22 -17.88 -0.46
C PHE A 6 -10.65 -17.45 -1.80
N THR A 7 -10.20 -16.22 -1.88
CA THR A 7 -9.43 -15.73 -3.03
C THR A 7 -7.98 -16.12 -2.77
N THR A 8 -7.58 -17.29 -3.25
CA THR A 8 -6.17 -17.68 -3.28
C THR A 8 -5.50 -16.80 -4.34
N LEU A 9 -4.70 -15.84 -3.91
CA LEU A 9 -3.86 -15.03 -4.78
C LEU A 9 -2.72 -15.93 -5.29
N LEU A 10 -2.98 -16.64 -6.35
CA LEU A 10 -1.92 -17.15 -7.22
C LEU A 10 -1.94 -16.29 -8.46
N VAL A 11 -0.77 -15.86 -8.87
CA VAL A 11 -0.56 -15.22 -10.16
C VAL A 11 -1.12 -16.13 -11.23
N SER A 12 -2.29 -15.79 -11.74
CA SER A 12 -2.88 -16.44 -12.92
C SER A 12 -2.20 -15.89 -14.18
N GLY A 13 -0.87 -16.10 -14.25
CA GLY A 13 -0.08 -15.73 -15.41
C GLY A 13 0.83 -16.89 -15.80
N VAL A 14 0.92 -17.15 -17.08
CA VAL A 14 1.94 -18.06 -17.62
C VAL A 14 3.28 -17.35 -17.57
N LEU A 15 4.23 -17.88 -16.78
CA LEU A 15 5.58 -17.36 -16.68
C LEU A 15 6.47 -18.01 -17.75
N ALA A 16 7.22 -17.19 -18.47
CA ALA A 16 8.29 -17.62 -19.35
C ALA A 16 9.63 -17.03 -18.84
N ALA A 17 10.70 -17.80 -18.89
CA ALA A 17 12.02 -17.35 -18.45
C ALA A 17 13.01 -17.25 -19.61
N SER A 18 13.75 -16.14 -19.67
CA SER A 18 14.94 -15.99 -20.51
C SER A 18 16.17 -16.44 -19.72
N MET A 19 16.95 -17.41 -20.26
CA MET A 19 18.18 -17.84 -19.59
C MET A 19 19.33 -16.91 -19.93
N LEU A 20 19.86 -16.22 -18.93
CA LEU A 20 21.23 -15.80 -18.89
C LEU A 20 22.03 -16.88 -18.16
N VAL A 21 23.08 -17.39 -18.76
CA VAL A 21 23.83 -18.58 -18.36
C VAL A 21 24.44 -18.42 -16.97
N GLY A 22 23.93 -19.17 -16.01
CA GLY A 22 24.48 -19.29 -14.66
C GLY A 22 23.98 -20.58 -14.01
N CYS A 23 24.41 -21.74 -14.51
CA CYS A 23 23.93 -23.05 -14.06
C CYS A 23 24.81 -23.59 -12.92
N GLY A 24 24.53 -23.16 -11.69
CA GLY A 24 24.81 -23.95 -10.48
C GLY A 24 23.48 -24.23 -9.83
N GLY A 25 22.94 -25.45 -9.99
CA GLY A 25 21.64 -25.80 -9.37
C GLY A 25 21.70 -25.62 -7.86
N ILE A 26 20.77 -24.81 -7.30
CA ILE A 26 20.60 -24.64 -5.86
C ILE A 26 20.19 -25.99 -5.25
N ASN A 27 20.86 -26.41 -4.20
CA ASN A 27 20.43 -27.58 -3.42
C ASN A 27 19.23 -27.18 -2.55
N LYS A 28 18.03 -27.50 -3.03
CA LYS A 28 16.75 -27.14 -2.41
C LYS A 28 16.58 -27.69 -0.98
N ASN A 29 17.34 -28.75 -0.63
CA ASN A 29 17.27 -29.42 0.67
C ASN A 29 18.24 -28.83 1.70
N GLU A 30 19.09 -27.86 1.34
CA GLU A 30 19.93 -27.18 2.32
C GLU A 30 19.07 -26.41 3.32
N THR A 31 19.50 -26.36 4.55
CA THR A 31 18.86 -25.57 5.59
C THR A 31 19.28 -24.11 5.45
N VAL A 32 18.32 -23.25 5.05
CA VAL A 32 18.54 -21.81 4.88
C VAL A 32 18.38 -21.04 6.18
N ALA A 33 17.51 -21.52 7.06
CA ALA A 33 17.31 -20.96 8.39
C ALA A 33 16.84 -22.03 9.37
N THR A 34 16.89 -21.71 10.67
CA THR A 34 16.19 -22.47 11.70
C THR A 34 15.34 -21.54 12.55
N LEU A 35 14.18 -22.01 12.95
CA LEU A 35 13.27 -21.36 13.88
C LEU A 35 13.03 -22.31 15.04
N ASP A 36 13.49 -21.98 16.24
CA ASP A 36 13.41 -22.83 17.45
C ASP A 36 13.93 -24.28 17.22
N GLY A 37 14.99 -24.39 16.40
CA GLY A 37 15.57 -25.67 16.00
C GLY A 37 14.85 -26.41 14.87
N GLN A 38 13.71 -25.92 14.38
CA GLN A 38 13.06 -26.41 13.16
C GLN A 38 13.84 -25.95 11.92
N GLU A 39 14.22 -26.88 11.06
CA GLU A 39 14.93 -26.56 9.82
C GLU A 39 13.98 -26.05 8.74
N ILE A 40 14.32 -24.91 8.16
CA ILE A 40 13.64 -24.31 6.99
C ILE A 40 14.52 -24.56 5.77
N LYS A 41 13.91 -25.14 4.73
CA LYS A 41 14.66 -25.55 3.54
C LYS A 41 14.77 -24.40 2.52
N LEU A 42 15.93 -24.33 1.87
CA LEU A 42 16.22 -23.34 0.85
C LEU A 42 15.20 -23.35 -0.30
N GLY A 43 14.62 -24.50 -0.61
CA GLY A 43 13.67 -24.66 -1.72
C GLY A 43 12.49 -23.70 -1.63
N VAL A 44 11.83 -23.62 -0.47
CA VAL A 44 10.67 -22.74 -0.26
C VAL A 44 11.08 -21.27 -0.28
N ALA A 45 12.17 -20.90 0.40
CA ALA A 45 12.65 -19.52 0.43
C ALA A 45 13.13 -19.06 -0.96
N ASN A 46 13.83 -19.92 -1.70
CA ASN A 46 14.21 -19.63 -3.08
C ASN A 46 12.99 -19.45 -4.00
N PHE A 47 12.02 -20.37 -3.90
CA PHE A 47 10.80 -20.28 -4.69
C PHE A 47 10.06 -18.96 -4.41
N ALA A 48 9.89 -18.61 -3.15
CA ALA A 48 9.25 -17.34 -2.76
C ALA A 48 9.99 -16.12 -3.34
N ALA A 49 11.33 -16.07 -3.24
CA ALA A 49 12.13 -14.97 -3.77
C ALA A 49 12.04 -14.86 -5.29
N ARG A 50 12.12 -16.01 -5.97
CA ARG A 50 12.06 -16.05 -7.43
C ARG A 50 10.65 -15.78 -7.96
N LEU A 51 9.60 -16.18 -7.23
CA LEU A 51 8.22 -15.84 -7.55
C LEU A 51 7.99 -14.33 -7.44
N GLN A 52 8.42 -13.72 -6.34
CA GLN A 52 8.31 -12.27 -6.17
C GLN A 52 9.08 -11.50 -7.24
N GLN A 53 10.28 -11.97 -7.62
CA GLN A 53 10.97 -11.42 -8.77
C GLN A 53 10.15 -11.54 -10.05
N ALA A 54 9.60 -12.73 -10.33
CA ALA A 54 8.85 -12.98 -11.56
C ALA A 54 7.59 -12.10 -11.69
N GLU A 55 6.90 -11.86 -10.58
CA GLU A 55 5.73 -10.99 -10.51
C GLU A 55 6.05 -9.51 -10.82
N ALA A 56 7.25 -9.06 -10.44
CA ALA A 56 7.66 -7.67 -10.59
C ALA A 56 8.55 -7.42 -11.83
N ASP A 57 9.06 -8.47 -12.47
CA ASP A 57 10.13 -8.38 -13.47
C ASP A 57 9.73 -7.52 -14.68
N ASP A 58 8.57 -7.79 -15.29
CA ASP A 58 8.10 -7.04 -16.45
C ASP A 58 7.88 -5.55 -16.12
N PHE A 59 7.34 -5.25 -14.93
CA PHE A 59 7.13 -3.89 -14.48
C PHE A 59 8.45 -3.15 -14.28
N TYR A 60 9.33 -3.67 -13.44
CA TYR A 60 10.59 -2.98 -13.15
C TYR A 60 11.49 -2.85 -14.37
N ARG A 61 11.57 -3.86 -15.22
CA ARG A 61 12.39 -3.81 -16.44
C ARG A 61 11.87 -2.80 -17.45
N SER A 62 10.58 -2.59 -17.53
CA SER A 62 9.98 -1.59 -18.43
C SER A 62 10.41 -0.16 -18.09
N TYR A 63 10.65 0.13 -16.81
CA TYR A 63 11.07 1.45 -16.32
C TYR A 63 12.58 1.59 -16.14
N PHE A 64 13.27 0.55 -15.70
CA PHE A 64 14.66 0.61 -15.24
C PHE A 64 15.62 -0.24 -16.06
N GLY A 65 15.13 -1.03 -17.02
CA GLY A 65 15.93 -1.90 -17.86
C GLY A 65 16.29 -3.25 -17.23
N ASP A 66 17.00 -4.08 -18.01
CA ASP A 66 17.29 -5.48 -17.64
C ASP A 66 18.25 -5.65 -16.45
N GLU A 67 18.98 -4.58 -16.09
CA GLU A 67 19.93 -4.60 -14.97
C GLU A 67 19.31 -4.15 -13.64
N VAL A 68 17.99 -3.96 -13.58
CA VAL A 68 17.27 -3.44 -12.41
C VAL A 68 17.62 -4.18 -11.12
N TRP A 69 17.71 -5.51 -11.17
CA TRP A 69 17.96 -6.32 -9.97
C TRP A 69 19.36 -6.14 -9.38
N THR A 70 20.34 -5.80 -10.21
CA THR A 70 21.70 -5.51 -9.77
C THR A 70 21.97 -4.02 -9.52
N SER A 71 20.97 -3.18 -9.72
CA SER A 71 21.05 -1.73 -9.56
C SER A 71 20.65 -1.29 -8.16
N ASP A 72 21.35 -0.29 -7.63
CA ASP A 72 20.96 0.47 -6.45
C ASP A 72 20.09 1.65 -6.91
N LEU A 73 18.76 1.42 -6.98
CA LEU A 73 17.83 2.44 -7.46
C LEU A 73 17.60 3.58 -6.47
N TYR A 74 17.83 3.33 -5.18
CA TYR A 74 17.57 4.29 -4.11
C TYR A 74 18.82 5.02 -3.62
N GLY A 75 20.01 4.67 -4.13
CA GLY A 75 21.28 5.31 -3.74
C GLY A 75 21.70 5.04 -2.30
N ASN A 76 21.19 3.97 -1.68
CA ASN A 76 21.45 3.61 -0.30
C ASN A 76 22.51 2.51 -0.13
N GLY A 77 23.12 2.06 -1.21
CA GLY A 77 24.14 1.02 -1.23
C GLY A 77 23.60 -0.41 -1.29
N THR A 78 22.28 -0.58 -1.47
CA THR A 78 21.62 -1.90 -1.53
C THR A 78 20.99 -2.09 -2.91
N THR A 79 21.25 -3.21 -3.57
CA THR A 79 20.61 -3.53 -4.84
C THR A 79 19.15 -3.94 -4.69
N MET A 80 18.37 -3.87 -5.77
CA MET A 80 16.99 -4.35 -5.76
C MET A 80 16.88 -5.85 -5.42
N GLU A 81 17.84 -6.66 -5.88
CA GLU A 81 17.91 -8.08 -5.50
C GLU A 81 18.10 -8.25 -3.99
N GLU A 82 19.08 -7.54 -3.39
CA GLU A 82 19.37 -7.62 -1.95
C GLU A 82 18.17 -7.14 -1.12
N SER A 83 17.53 -6.05 -1.52
CA SER A 83 16.35 -5.52 -0.86
C SER A 83 15.19 -6.51 -0.91
N THR A 84 14.90 -7.06 -2.09
CA THR A 84 13.85 -8.07 -2.27
C THR A 84 14.14 -9.33 -1.47
N LYS A 85 15.37 -9.83 -1.48
CA LYS A 85 15.79 -10.99 -0.69
C LYS A 85 15.65 -10.74 0.81
N SER A 86 15.96 -9.54 1.29
CA SER A 86 15.76 -9.16 2.70
C SER A 86 14.29 -9.22 3.09
N ASN A 87 13.40 -8.69 2.25
CA ASN A 87 11.96 -8.73 2.49
C ASN A 87 11.43 -10.18 2.48
N VAL A 88 11.86 -10.98 1.50
CA VAL A 88 11.41 -12.37 1.39
C VAL A 88 11.84 -13.21 2.58
N ILE A 89 13.07 -13.09 3.06
CA ILE A 89 13.51 -13.91 4.18
C ILE A 89 12.79 -13.55 5.48
N GLY A 90 12.45 -12.25 5.68
CA GLY A 90 11.58 -11.81 6.76
C GLY A 90 10.13 -12.31 6.63
N MET A 91 9.60 -12.36 5.39
CA MET A 91 8.31 -12.99 5.13
C MET A 91 8.33 -14.49 5.44
N ILE A 92 9.35 -15.21 5.04
CA ILE A 92 9.50 -16.64 5.35
C ILE A 92 9.53 -16.86 6.86
N GLU A 93 10.29 -16.08 7.63
CA GLU A 93 10.27 -16.10 9.09
C GLU A 93 8.83 -15.95 9.62
N ASN A 94 8.12 -14.92 9.19
CA ASN A 94 6.72 -14.67 9.59
C ASN A 94 5.82 -15.87 9.31
N LEU A 95 5.94 -16.49 8.12
CA LEU A 95 5.11 -17.64 7.74
C LEU A 95 5.31 -18.83 8.68
N TYR A 96 6.56 -19.16 9.03
CA TYR A 96 6.84 -20.28 9.92
C TYR A 96 6.53 -19.95 11.38
N VAL A 97 6.71 -18.71 11.83
CA VAL A 97 6.25 -18.26 13.16
C VAL A 97 4.75 -18.47 13.27
N LEU A 98 3.97 -17.98 12.29
CA LEU A 98 2.51 -18.16 12.28
C LEU A 98 2.11 -19.64 12.26
N GLN A 99 2.82 -20.48 11.51
CA GLN A 99 2.57 -21.91 11.46
C GLN A 99 2.77 -22.56 12.85
N ASN A 100 3.80 -22.16 13.59
CA ASN A 100 4.09 -22.69 14.92
C ASN A 100 3.04 -22.30 15.97
N HIS A 101 2.35 -21.20 15.76
CA HIS A 101 1.32 -20.65 16.65
C HIS A 101 -0.13 -20.94 16.24
N MET A 102 -0.34 -21.83 15.24
CA MET A 102 -1.71 -22.17 14.80
C MET A 102 -2.61 -22.66 15.92
N ALA A 103 -2.04 -23.42 16.87
CA ALA A 103 -2.78 -23.99 18.00
C ALA A 103 -3.26 -22.93 19.01
N ASP A 104 -2.58 -21.79 19.11
CA ASP A 104 -2.92 -20.70 20.03
C ASP A 104 -4.24 -20.01 19.64
N TYR A 105 -4.61 -20.13 18.37
CA TYR A 105 -5.84 -19.56 17.80
C TYR A 105 -6.81 -20.63 17.24
N ASP A 106 -6.63 -21.89 17.62
CA ASP A 106 -7.46 -23.00 17.12
C ASP A 106 -7.53 -23.07 15.58
N VAL A 107 -6.49 -22.59 14.88
CA VAL A 107 -6.40 -22.60 13.41
C VAL A 107 -5.95 -23.97 12.93
N THR A 108 -6.68 -24.55 12.00
CA THR A 108 -6.32 -25.79 11.30
C THR A 108 -6.65 -25.67 9.81
N LEU A 109 -5.97 -26.42 8.97
CA LEU A 109 -6.38 -26.60 7.58
C LEU A 109 -7.42 -27.69 7.47
N THR A 110 -8.48 -27.44 6.74
CA THR A 110 -9.48 -28.46 6.43
C THR A 110 -9.02 -29.39 5.29
N ASP A 111 -9.65 -30.55 5.16
CA ASP A 111 -9.37 -31.47 4.05
C ASP A 111 -9.64 -30.81 2.68
N GLU A 112 -10.66 -29.95 2.57
CA GLU A 112 -10.98 -29.21 1.35
C GLU A 112 -9.90 -28.18 1.01
N GLU A 113 -9.40 -27.42 2.00
CA GLU A 113 -8.30 -26.49 1.81
C GLU A 113 -7.02 -27.21 1.39
N THR A 114 -6.70 -28.31 2.04
CA THR A 114 -5.53 -29.12 1.72
C THR A 114 -5.61 -29.69 0.28
N ALA A 115 -6.77 -30.20 -0.13
CA ALA A 115 -6.99 -30.67 -1.50
C ALA A 115 -6.85 -29.53 -2.51
N LYS A 116 -7.44 -28.36 -2.22
CA LYS A 116 -7.34 -27.19 -3.09
C LYS A 116 -5.90 -26.68 -3.22
N ILE A 117 -5.11 -26.70 -2.15
CA ILE A 117 -3.70 -26.35 -2.20
C ILE A 117 -2.94 -27.31 -3.13
N ALA A 118 -3.16 -28.61 -3.00
CA ALA A 118 -2.54 -29.61 -3.86
C ALA A 118 -2.94 -29.44 -5.34
N ASP A 119 -4.22 -29.26 -5.62
CA ASP A 119 -4.72 -29.00 -6.98
C ASP A 119 -4.10 -27.72 -7.58
N THR A 120 -3.98 -26.68 -6.78
CA THR A 120 -3.39 -25.41 -7.21
C THR A 120 -1.89 -25.53 -7.47
N ALA A 121 -1.17 -26.30 -6.66
CA ALA A 121 0.26 -26.57 -6.88
C ALA A 121 0.46 -27.37 -8.20
N ALA A 122 -0.35 -28.38 -8.43
CA ALA A 122 -0.32 -29.16 -9.68
C ALA A 122 -0.66 -28.27 -10.90
N GLN A 123 -1.66 -27.41 -10.79
CA GLN A 123 -2.04 -26.47 -11.84
C GLN A 123 -0.91 -25.48 -12.14
N PHE A 124 -0.26 -24.91 -11.12
CA PHE A 124 0.89 -24.03 -11.29
C PHE A 124 2.02 -24.71 -12.09
N MET A 125 2.31 -25.98 -11.77
CA MET A 125 3.33 -26.75 -12.50
C MET A 125 2.93 -27.03 -13.95
N ALA A 126 1.63 -27.17 -14.24
CA ALA A 126 1.12 -27.43 -15.58
C ALA A 126 1.04 -26.18 -16.47
N ASP A 127 0.74 -25.02 -15.86
CA ASP A 127 0.53 -23.76 -16.60
C ASP A 127 1.84 -23.08 -17.00
N ASN A 128 2.94 -23.40 -16.33
CA ASN A 128 4.22 -22.75 -16.53
C ASN A 128 5.19 -23.64 -17.32
N ASP A 129 5.99 -23.03 -18.21
CA ASP A 129 6.97 -23.79 -18.99
C ASP A 129 8.11 -24.36 -18.12
N GLU A 130 8.79 -25.40 -18.63
CA GLU A 130 9.87 -26.07 -17.90
C GLU A 130 11.02 -25.10 -17.53
N LYS A 131 11.26 -24.05 -18.34
CA LYS A 131 12.32 -23.08 -18.07
C LYS A 131 11.93 -22.18 -16.91
N ALA A 132 10.69 -21.70 -16.88
CA ALA A 132 10.17 -20.90 -15.78
C ALA A 132 10.17 -21.71 -14.48
N ILE A 133 9.68 -22.94 -14.49
CA ILE A 133 9.70 -23.86 -13.35
C ILE A 133 11.12 -24.07 -12.82
N ASN A 134 12.07 -24.31 -13.72
CA ASN A 134 13.48 -24.47 -13.32
C ASN A 134 14.10 -23.18 -12.78
N ALA A 135 13.79 -22.04 -13.39
CA ALA A 135 14.27 -20.73 -12.95
C ALA A 135 13.71 -20.34 -11.58
N LEU A 136 12.45 -20.64 -11.30
CA LEU A 136 11.84 -20.48 -9.99
C LEU A 136 12.41 -21.46 -8.95
N GLY A 137 13.05 -22.55 -9.38
CA GLY A 137 13.41 -23.65 -8.54
C GLY A 137 12.19 -24.41 -7.99
N ALA A 138 11.06 -24.34 -8.69
CA ALA A 138 9.82 -24.97 -8.26
C ALA A 138 9.87 -26.51 -8.35
N THR A 139 9.12 -27.13 -7.49
CA THR A 139 8.60 -28.51 -7.58
C THR A 139 7.20 -28.47 -6.98
N GLU A 140 6.37 -29.44 -7.32
CA GLU A 140 5.02 -29.50 -6.78
C GLU A 140 5.00 -29.47 -5.24
N ASP A 141 5.92 -30.20 -4.59
CA ASP A 141 6.05 -30.20 -3.12
C ASP A 141 6.40 -28.80 -2.56
N ILE A 142 7.35 -28.08 -3.21
CA ILE A 142 7.75 -26.74 -2.78
C ILE A 142 6.60 -25.73 -2.97
N VAL A 143 5.91 -25.80 -4.10
CA VAL A 143 4.74 -24.95 -4.36
C VAL A 143 3.63 -25.25 -3.36
N ASN A 144 3.37 -26.54 -3.09
CA ASN A 144 2.38 -26.97 -2.11
C ASN A 144 2.73 -26.46 -0.70
N GLU A 145 3.99 -26.57 -0.26
CA GLU A 145 4.45 -26.07 1.03
C GLU A 145 4.27 -24.55 1.13
N TYR A 146 4.71 -23.81 0.10
CA TYR A 146 4.54 -22.35 0.08
C TYR A 146 3.07 -21.92 0.17
N LEU A 147 2.19 -22.54 -0.62
CA LEU A 147 0.76 -22.28 -0.60
C LEU A 147 0.11 -22.65 0.74
N THR A 148 0.58 -23.72 1.37
CA THR A 148 0.16 -24.13 2.71
C THR A 148 0.48 -23.02 3.72
N LEU A 149 1.71 -22.51 3.71
CA LEU A 149 2.14 -21.43 4.61
C LEU A 149 1.36 -20.14 4.40
N VAL A 150 1.15 -19.73 3.15
CA VAL A 150 0.36 -18.51 2.82
C VAL A 150 -1.11 -18.68 3.23
N THR A 151 -1.67 -19.88 3.08
CA THR A 151 -3.04 -20.17 3.54
C THR A 151 -3.13 -20.08 5.06
N ILE A 152 -2.15 -20.64 5.78
CA ILE A 152 -2.05 -20.52 7.23
C ILE A 152 -1.96 -19.04 7.64
N GLN A 153 -1.10 -18.25 7.00
CA GLN A 153 -0.97 -16.81 7.28
C GLN A 153 -2.33 -16.10 7.17
N SER A 154 -3.07 -16.33 6.10
CA SER A 154 -4.40 -15.72 5.90
C SER A 154 -5.38 -16.12 7.00
N LYS A 155 -5.39 -17.39 7.42
CA LYS A 155 -6.26 -17.88 8.50
C LYS A 155 -5.85 -17.33 9.85
N MET A 156 -4.54 -17.30 10.15
CA MET A 156 -4.01 -16.74 11.38
C MET A 156 -4.30 -15.24 11.48
N ARG A 157 -4.08 -14.49 10.38
CA ARG A 157 -4.45 -13.08 10.36
C ARG A 157 -5.95 -12.91 10.70
N THR A 158 -6.82 -13.66 10.05
CA THR A 158 -8.28 -13.60 10.31
C THR A 158 -8.61 -13.90 11.77
N ALA A 159 -7.95 -14.89 12.37
CA ALA A 159 -8.17 -15.28 13.75
C ALA A 159 -7.65 -14.21 14.73
N ILE A 160 -6.43 -13.72 14.54
CA ILE A 160 -5.82 -12.69 15.40
C ILE A 160 -6.63 -11.40 15.38
N ILE A 161 -6.96 -10.88 14.19
CA ILE A 161 -7.71 -9.60 14.09
C ILE A 161 -9.14 -9.68 14.60
N ALA A 162 -9.70 -10.88 14.80
CA ALA A 162 -11.03 -11.05 15.39
C ALA A 162 -11.07 -10.60 16.86
N ASP A 163 -9.93 -10.57 17.55
CA ASP A 163 -9.80 -10.11 18.93
C ASP A 163 -9.59 -8.59 19.05
N ALA A 164 -9.48 -7.87 17.93
CA ALA A 164 -9.31 -6.43 17.96
C ALA A 164 -10.55 -5.72 18.51
N ASP A 165 -10.33 -4.65 19.29
CA ASP A 165 -11.42 -3.78 19.74
C ASP A 165 -12.01 -2.99 18.56
N THR A 166 -13.18 -3.41 18.12
CA THR A 166 -13.94 -2.77 17.05
C THR A 166 -14.95 -1.73 17.57
N ASN A 167 -14.97 -1.46 18.87
CA ASN A 167 -15.88 -0.47 19.45
C ASN A 167 -15.28 0.93 19.34
N VAL A 168 -15.62 1.65 18.27
CA VAL A 168 -15.22 3.04 18.03
C VAL A 168 -16.36 3.97 18.45
N SER A 169 -16.07 4.94 19.33
CA SER A 169 -17.09 5.90 19.76
C SER A 169 -17.49 6.84 18.61
N ASP A 170 -18.70 7.38 18.66
CA ASP A 170 -19.13 8.38 17.68
C ASP A 170 -18.25 9.63 17.70
N ALA A 171 -17.69 9.98 18.87
CA ALA A 171 -16.79 11.12 18.99
C ALA A 171 -15.43 10.86 18.35
N ASP A 172 -14.90 9.63 18.47
CA ASP A 172 -13.61 9.26 17.85
C ASP A 172 -13.71 9.14 16.33
N ALA A 173 -14.87 8.69 15.84
CA ALA A 173 -15.12 8.52 14.41
C ALA A 173 -15.57 9.81 13.72
N ASN A 174 -16.05 10.83 14.49
CA ASN A 174 -16.67 12.01 13.90
C ASN A 174 -15.76 12.70 12.89
N THR A 175 -16.27 12.85 11.69
CA THR A 175 -15.61 13.54 10.58
C THR A 175 -16.55 14.65 10.10
N SER A 176 -16.01 15.86 10.04
CA SER A 176 -16.73 17.05 9.60
C SER A 176 -16.42 17.35 8.14
N ALA A 177 -17.38 17.94 7.40
CA ALA A 177 -17.14 18.43 6.06
C ALA A 177 -16.92 19.94 6.05
N TYR A 178 -16.01 20.41 5.21
CA TYR A 178 -15.70 21.81 5.05
C TYR A 178 -15.45 22.18 3.59
N SER A 179 -15.71 23.44 3.26
CA SER A 179 -15.30 24.07 2.02
C SER A 179 -14.22 25.11 2.29
N TYR A 180 -13.38 25.35 1.32
CA TYR A 180 -12.30 26.32 1.47
C TYR A 180 -11.91 26.97 0.15
N VAL A 181 -11.34 28.16 0.27
CA VAL A 181 -10.53 28.80 -0.75
C VAL A 181 -9.11 28.88 -0.24
N ASN A 182 -8.14 28.42 -1.03
CA ASN A 182 -6.72 28.59 -0.75
C ASN A 182 -6.07 29.47 -1.82
N VAL A 183 -5.24 30.40 -1.39
CA VAL A 183 -4.53 31.36 -2.25
C VAL A 183 -3.04 31.22 -2.00
N SER A 184 -2.28 30.84 -3.02
CA SER A 184 -0.82 30.69 -2.91
C SER A 184 -0.16 32.04 -2.56
N LYS A 185 0.79 32.00 -1.62
CA LYS A 185 1.60 33.16 -1.21
C LYS A 185 2.86 33.33 -2.06
N THR A 186 3.21 32.34 -2.86
CA THR A 186 4.50 32.29 -3.56
C THR A 186 4.38 32.58 -5.04
N SER A 187 3.33 32.08 -5.68
CA SER A 187 3.18 32.16 -7.14
C SER A 187 1.73 32.18 -7.57
N TYR A 188 1.50 32.62 -8.80
CA TYR A 188 0.20 32.60 -9.48
C TYR A 188 0.36 32.14 -10.94
N LYS A 189 -0.75 31.80 -11.59
CA LYS A 189 -0.79 31.54 -13.03
C LYS A 189 -1.18 32.81 -13.77
N ASP A 190 -0.36 33.21 -14.77
CA ASP A 190 -0.71 34.31 -15.67
C ASP A 190 -1.79 33.88 -16.68
N ALA A 191 -2.21 34.80 -17.53
CA ALA A 191 -3.27 34.56 -18.52
C ALA A 191 -2.90 33.49 -19.57
N GLU A 192 -1.61 33.23 -19.74
CA GLU A 192 -1.04 32.22 -20.63
C GLU A 192 -0.83 30.89 -19.91
N GLY A 193 -1.12 30.80 -18.59
CA GLY A 193 -0.98 29.60 -17.77
C GLY A 193 0.43 29.36 -17.22
N ASN A 194 1.38 30.30 -17.42
CA ASN A 194 2.72 30.17 -16.87
C ASN A 194 2.74 30.53 -15.39
N THR A 195 3.59 29.84 -14.61
CA THR A 195 3.78 30.17 -13.20
C THR A 195 4.67 31.40 -13.06
N GLN A 196 4.17 32.40 -12.34
CA GLN A 196 4.88 33.63 -11.98
C GLN A 196 5.02 33.71 -10.48
N GLU A 197 6.19 34.13 -9.98
CA GLU A 197 6.41 34.39 -8.56
C GLU A 197 5.94 35.79 -8.18
N TYR A 198 5.31 35.92 -7.02
CA TYR A 198 4.96 37.23 -6.47
C TYR A 198 6.19 38.01 -6.02
N THR A 199 6.23 39.29 -6.37
CA THR A 199 7.15 40.27 -5.75
C THR A 199 6.71 40.59 -4.33
N ASP A 200 7.56 41.23 -3.53
CA ASP A 200 7.24 41.59 -2.14
C ASP A 200 6.06 42.60 -2.05
N ASP A 201 5.96 43.51 -3.01
CA ASP A 201 4.84 44.46 -3.09
C ASP A 201 3.53 43.72 -3.43
N GLU A 202 3.55 42.78 -4.38
CA GLU A 202 2.38 41.96 -4.76
C GLU A 202 1.94 41.04 -3.61
N LYS A 203 2.87 40.50 -2.80
CA LYS A 203 2.53 39.72 -1.59
C LYS A 203 1.78 40.56 -0.56
N ALA A 204 2.17 41.83 -0.39
CA ALA A 204 1.47 42.72 0.53
C ALA A 204 0.06 43.06 0.02
N GLU A 205 -0.11 43.30 -1.28
CA GLU A 205 -1.42 43.55 -1.92
C GLU A 205 -2.29 42.29 -1.87
N LEU A 206 -1.69 41.09 -2.01
CA LEU A 206 -2.38 39.81 -1.91
C LEU A 206 -3.02 39.61 -0.54
N ALA A 207 -2.27 39.85 0.52
CA ALA A 207 -2.77 39.76 1.90
C ALA A 207 -3.98 40.67 2.14
N ASP A 208 -3.96 41.89 1.59
CA ASP A 208 -5.11 42.80 1.66
C ASP A 208 -6.29 42.32 0.80
N THR A 209 -6.02 41.71 -0.35
CA THR A 209 -7.03 41.15 -1.22
C THR A 209 -7.74 39.96 -0.58
N VAL A 210 -6.98 39.06 0.08
CA VAL A 210 -7.55 37.92 0.80
C VAL A 210 -8.42 38.37 1.98
N ARG A 211 -8.03 39.42 2.71
CA ARG A 211 -8.89 39.98 3.78
C ARG A 211 -10.21 40.52 3.23
N LYS A 212 -10.16 41.25 2.10
CA LYS A 212 -11.37 41.75 1.43
C LYS A 212 -12.24 40.62 0.93
N PHE A 213 -11.64 39.58 0.40
CA PHE A 213 -12.34 38.36 0.01
C PHE A 213 -13.05 37.73 1.22
N HIS A 214 -12.35 37.57 2.35
CA HIS A 214 -12.94 37.06 3.59
C HIS A 214 -14.14 37.92 4.03
N ASP A 215 -14.01 39.25 4.05
CA ASP A 215 -15.10 40.14 4.45
C ASP A 215 -16.30 39.99 3.50
N ALA A 216 -16.07 39.88 2.19
CA ALA A 216 -17.11 39.62 1.22
C ALA A 216 -17.78 38.23 1.44
N ALA A 217 -17.00 37.20 1.77
CA ALA A 217 -17.53 35.88 2.09
C ALA A 217 -18.37 35.88 3.37
N ALA A 218 -18.00 36.66 4.38
CA ALA A 218 -18.77 36.84 5.59
C ALA A 218 -20.07 37.59 5.38
N ASP A 219 -20.09 38.57 4.47
CA ASP A 219 -21.28 39.35 4.12
C ASP A 219 -22.25 38.64 3.16
N THR A 220 -21.77 37.62 2.42
CA THR A 220 -22.54 36.89 1.41
C THR A 220 -22.48 35.36 1.66
N THR A 221 -21.68 34.66 0.88
CA THR A 221 -21.28 33.25 1.06
C THR A 221 -19.88 33.06 0.51
N LEU A 222 -19.20 32.01 0.94
CA LEU A 222 -17.87 31.66 0.40
C LEU A 222 -17.89 31.49 -1.12
N ASP A 223 -18.93 30.82 -1.66
CA ASP A 223 -19.08 30.59 -3.09
C ASP A 223 -19.31 31.90 -3.87
N THR A 224 -20.19 32.75 -3.36
CA THR A 224 -20.50 34.05 -4.02
C THR A 224 -19.27 34.97 -4.04
N ALA A 225 -18.55 35.04 -2.92
CA ALA A 225 -17.32 35.82 -2.87
C ALA A 225 -16.22 35.22 -3.77
N ALA A 226 -16.10 33.90 -3.81
CA ALA A 226 -15.10 33.21 -4.64
C ALA A 226 -15.36 33.55 -6.14
N ASP A 227 -16.61 33.51 -6.59
CA ASP A 227 -16.99 33.90 -7.95
C ASP A 227 -16.61 35.36 -8.26
N GLU A 228 -16.83 36.27 -7.31
CA GLU A 228 -16.51 37.70 -7.47
C GLU A 228 -14.99 37.94 -7.59
N TYR A 229 -14.20 37.22 -6.79
CA TYR A 229 -12.74 37.39 -6.76
C TYR A 229 -11.99 36.46 -7.72
N GLY A 230 -12.70 35.58 -8.44
CA GLY A 230 -12.11 34.63 -9.39
C GLY A 230 -11.36 33.51 -8.71
N TYR A 231 -11.75 33.15 -7.47
CA TYR A 231 -11.20 32.03 -6.74
C TYR A 231 -12.04 30.76 -6.93
N THR A 232 -11.45 29.62 -6.65
CA THR A 232 -12.13 28.31 -6.71
C THR A 232 -12.40 27.83 -5.29
N VAL A 233 -13.65 27.43 -5.03
CA VAL A 233 -14.01 26.74 -3.80
C VAL A 233 -13.69 25.26 -3.96
N SER A 234 -12.95 24.71 -3.02
CA SER A 234 -12.67 23.28 -2.86
C SER A 234 -13.37 22.78 -1.61
N SER A 235 -13.53 21.47 -1.51
CA SER A 235 -14.10 20.82 -0.33
C SER A 235 -13.18 19.72 0.21
N GLY A 236 -13.33 19.40 1.48
CA GLY A 236 -12.63 18.32 2.15
C GLY A 236 -13.37 17.87 3.40
N THR A 237 -12.83 16.87 4.04
CA THR A 237 -13.29 16.39 5.34
C THR A 237 -12.15 16.40 6.35
N PHE A 238 -12.46 16.50 7.63
CA PHE A 238 -11.46 16.41 8.70
C PHE A 238 -12.02 15.73 9.94
N ALA A 239 -11.17 14.98 10.60
CA ALA A 239 -11.36 14.44 11.94
C ALA A 239 -10.34 15.08 12.89
N ALA A 240 -10.56 14.96 14.18
CA ALA A 240 -9.69 15.58 15.22
C ALA A 240 -8.27 14.98 15.23
N ASP A 241 -8.09 13.77 14.74
CA ASP A 241 -6.80 13.08 14.62
C ASP A 241 -6.13 13.25 13.25
N ASN A 242 -6.64 14.14 12.40
CA ASN A 242 -6.08 14.40 11.08
C ASN A 242 -4.63 14.89 11.18
N THR A 243 -3.72 14.21 10.49
CA THR A 243 -2.28 14.52 10.46
C THR A 243 -1.79 15.03 9.11
N THR A 244 -2.69 15.19 8.13
CA THR A 244 -2.36 15.60 6.76
C THR A 244 -2.61 17.08 6.48
N LEU A 245 -3.47 17.73 7.27
CA LEU A 245 -3.70 19.16 7.19
C LEU A 245 -2.61 19.93 7.92
N ASP A 246 -2.30 21.14 7.45
CA ASP A 246 -1.47 22.10 8.18
C ASP A 246 -2.08 22.36 9.56
N GLU A 247 -1.26 22.46 10.61
CA GLU A 247 -1.71 22.62 12.00
C GLU A 247 -2.61 23.85 12.17
N GLU A 248 -2.30 24.94 11.47
CA GLU A 248 -3.07 26.19 11.50
C GLU A 248 -4.46 25.99 10.88
N VAL A 249 -4.54 25.20 9.79
CA VAL A 249 -5.81 24.89 9.12
C VAL A 249 -6.67 24.00 10.02
N LEU A 250 -6.11 22.93 10.58
CA LEU A 250 -6.82 22.03 11.48
C LEU A 250 -7.33 22.79 12.71
N THR A 251 -6.47 23.60 13.34
CA THR A 251 -6.85 24.43 14.50
C THR A 251 -7.99 25.38 14.19
N ALA A 252 -7.98 26.01 13.01
CA ALA A 252 -9.06 26.88 12.59
C ALA A 252 -10.38 26.14 12.35
N LEU A 253 -10.33 24.97 11.70
CA LEU A 253 -11.49 24.11 11.48
C LEU A 253 -12.11 23.64 12.80
N GLU A 254 -11.29 23.19 13.76
CA GLU A 254 -11.74 22.81 15.12
C GLU A 254 -12.36 23.98 15.89
N GLY A 255 -11.99 25.21 15.53
CA GLY A 255 -12.56 26.44 16.07
C GLY A 255 -14.00 26.71 15.66
N LEU A 256 -14.42 26.22 14.49
CA LEU A 256 -15.78 26.41 13.94
C LEU A 256 -16.76 25.50 14.69
N LYS A 257 -17.95 26.01 15.02
CA LYS A 257 -18.89 25.28 15.90
C LYS A 257 -20.25 25.04 15.28
N ASN A 258 -20.62 25.80 14.27
CA ASN A 258 -21.91 25.68 13.63
C ASN A 258 -21.71 25.54 12.09
N GLU A 259 -22.61 24.81 11.47
CA GLU A 259 -22.66 24.75 10.00
C GLU A 259 -22.83 26.14 9.43
N GLY A 260 -22.01 26.48 8.45
CA GLY A 260 -21.92 27.80 7.84
C GLY A 260 -20.94 28.76 8.53
N ASP A 261 -20.39 28.41 9.70
CA ASP A 261 -19.32 29.23 10.33
C ASP A 261 -18.14 29.37 9.37
N LEU A 262 -17.62 30.60 9.26
CA LEU A 262 -16.46 30.95 8.45
C LEU A 262 -15.27 31.23 9.38
N SER A 263 -14.10 30.73 9.01
CA SER A 263 -12.86 31.03 9.76
C SER A 263 -12.39 32.46 9.50
N ASP A 264 -11.58 33.01 10.39
CA ASP A 264 -10.68 34.10 10.00
C ASP A 264 -9.76 33.64 8.84
N VAL A 265 -9.02 34.59 8.23
CA VAL A 265 -7.98 34.23 7.27
C VAL A 265 -6.89 33.43 7.98
N VAL A 266 -6.72 32.16 7.59
CA VAL A 266 -5.68 31.28 8.10
C VAL A 266 -4.45 31.41 7.21
N GLU A 267 -3.31 31.66 7.82
CA GLU A 267 -2.03 31.80 7.10
C GLU A 267 -1.11 30.63 7.44
N THR A 268 -0.68 29.89 6.43
CA THR A 268 0.37 28.87 6.49
C THR A 268 1.63 29.37 5.80
N ASP A 269 2.67 28.54 5.73
CA ASP A 269 3.90 28.92 5.05
C ASP A 269 3.67 29.25 3.57
N ASN A 270 2.81 28.52 2.89
CA ASN A 270 2.64 28.61 1.43
C ASN A 270 1.32 29.22 0.98
N TYR A 271 0.28 29.26 1.83
CA TYR A 271 -1.06 29.63 1.45
C TYR A 271 -1.75 30.53 2.48
N TYR A 272 -2.72 31.30 2.01
CA TYR A 272 -3.82 31.82 2.81
C TYR A 272 -5.04 30.94 2.59
N TYR A 273 -5.80 30.66 3.64
CA TYR A 273 -7.05 29.91 3.57
C TYR A 273 -8.19 30.73 4.16
N VAL A 274 -9.38 30.55 3.58
CA VAL A 274 -10.67 30.92 4.18
C VAL A 274 -11.50 29.65 4.16
N LEU A 275 -11.93 29.21 5.34
CA LEU A 275 -12.56 27.91 5.56
C LEU A 275 -14.01 28.11 6.00
N ARG A 276 -14.91 27.24 5.56
CA ARG A 276 -16.30 27.20 6.01
C ARG A 276 -16.64 25.79 6.47
N LEU A 277 -17.22 25.65 7.66
CA LEU A 277 -17.76 24.39 8.13
C LEU A 277 -19.08 24.11 7.42
N ASP A 278 -19.17 23.05 6.63
CA ASP A 278 -20.37 22.69 5.89
C ASP A 278 -21.25 21.73 6.71
N GLU A 279 -20.66 20.69 7.30
CA GLU A 279 -21.35 19.72 8.15
C GLU A 279 -20.50 19.41 9.39
N ILE A 280 -21.12 19.48 10.58
CA ILE A 280 -20.46 19.09 11.85
C ILE A 280 -20.16 17.59 11.85
N THR A 281 -21.04 16.81 11.22
CA THR A 281 -20.89 15.37 11.07
C THR A 281 -21.32 14.98 9.65
N ASP A 282 -20.34 14.69 8.81
CA ASP A 282 -20.56 14.03 7.53
C ASP A 282 -20.75 12.53 7.81
N ALA A 283 -21.93 12.01 7.53
CA ALA A 283 -22.29 10.65 7.91
C ALA A 283 -21.45 9.59 7.16
N ASP A 284 -21.18 9.82 5.88
CA ASP A 284 -20.44 8.86 5.04
C ASP A 284 -18.96 8.89 5.41
N ALA A 285 -18.37 10.08 5.55
CA ALA A 285 -16.97 10.23 5.97
C ALA A 285 -16.74 9.72 7.41
N THR A 286 -17.70 9.94 8.32
CA THR A 286 -17.65 9.40 9.70
C THR A 286 -17.66 7.87 9.70
N GLU A 287 -18.49 7.22 8.88
CA GLU A 287 -18.49 5.76 8.82
C GLU A 287 -17.21 5.23 8.16
N GLN A 288 -16.71 5.90 7.12
CA GLN A 288 -15.41 5.55 6.52
C GLN A 288 -14.29 5.64 7.55
N HIS A 289 -14.19 6.76 8.29
CA HIS A 289 -13.18 6.95 9.32
C HIS A 289 -13.29 5.90 10.45
N ARG A 290 -14.53 5.53 10.84
CA ARG A 290 -14.77 4.42 11.77
C ARG A 290 -14.15 3.11 11.29
N GLN A 291 -14.32 2.79 10.02
CA GLN A 291 -13.75 1.58 9.43
C GLN A 291 -12.21 1.66 9.33
N GLU A 292 -11.67 2.85 9.06
CA GLU A 292 -10.22 3.10 9.06
C GLU A 292 -9.62 2.86 10.45
N ILE A 293 -10.24 3.40 11.52
CA ILE A 293 -9.82 3.16 12.91
C ILE A 293 -9.87 1.66 13.26
N ILE A 294 -10.93 0.96 12.87
CA ILE A 294 -11.06 -0.48 13.10
C ILE A 294 -9.96 -1.24 12.36
N SER A 295 -9.74 -0.91 11.09
CA SER A 295 -8.71 -1.56 10.26
C SER A 295 -7.30 -1.31 10.82
N GLN A 296 -7.04 -0.10 11.32
CA GLN A 296 -5.77 0.23 11.96
C GLN A 296 -5.56 -0.58 13.24
N ARG A 297 -6.56 -0.65 14.13
CA ARG A 297 -6.51 -1.45 15.37
C ARG A 297 -6.28 -2.94 15.07
N GLN A 298 -6.93 -3.46 14.03
CA GLN A 298 -6.73 -4.84 13.56
C GLN A 298 -5.31 -5.08 13.05
N SER A 299 -4.77 -4.12 12.30
CA SER A 299 -3.40 -4.21 11.79
C SER A 299 -2.38 -4.12 12.93
N ASP A 300 -2.58 -3.20 13.86
CA ASP A 300 -1.71 -3.03 15.03
C ASP A 300 -1.69 -4.29 15.89
N LEU A 301 -2.86 -4.87 16.18
CA LEU A 301 -2.95 -6.11 16.94
C LEU A 301 -2.23 -7.26 16.24
N TYR A 302 -2.44 -7.42 14.93
CA TYR A 302 -1.75 -8.46 14.17
C TYR A 302 -0.22 -8.30 14.21
N ASN A 303 0.26 -7.07 14.03
CA ASN A 303 1.68 -6.77 14.05
C ASN A 303 2.27 -6.96 15.46
N GLU A 304 1.57 -6.52 16.51
CA GLU A 304 1.99 -6.69 17.90
C GLU A 304 2.12 -8.19 18.27
N VAL A 305 1.11 -8.99 17.95
CA VAL A 305 1.11 -10.43 18.23
C VAL A 305 2.24 -11.12 17.46
N LEU A 306 2.37 -10.85 16.16
CA LEU A 306 3.42 -11.46 15.34
C LEU A 306 4.81 -11.04 15.81
N GLN A 307 5.01 -9.76 16.13
CA GLN A 307 6.30 -9.28 16.63
C GLN A 307 6.64 -9.89 17.99
N GLY A 308 5.66 -10.00 18.88
CA GLY A 308 5.87 -10.66 20.18
C GLY A 308 6.35 -12.12 20.03
N TRP A 309 5.76 -12.88 19.13
CA TRP A 309 6.22 -14.24 18.84
C TRP A 309 7.61 -14.30 18.21
N LYS A 310 7.92 -13.35 17.34
CA LYS A 310 9.28 -13.25 16.74
C LYS A 310 10.35 -12.90 17.76
N ASP A 311 10.02 -12.01 18.71
CA ASP A 311 10.95 -11.60 19.77
C ASP A 311 11.25 -12.76 20.75
N ASP A 312 10.30 -13.68 20.92
CA ASP A 312 10.44 -14.86 21.78
C ASP A 312 11.09 -16.06 21.06
N ALA A 313 11.11 -16.07 19.72
CA ALA A 313 11.61 -17.17 18.91
C ALA A 313 13.12 -17.08 18.65
N GLU A 314 13.79 -18.23 18.51
CA GLU A 314 15.20 -18.30 18.08
C GLU A 314 15.26 -18.47 16.55
N TRP A 315 15.37 -17.33 15.82
CA TRP A 315 15.61 -17.33 14.38
C TRP A 315 17.10 -17.26 14.05
N VAL A 316 17.59 -18.22 13.27
CA VAL A 316 18.99 -18.25 12.81
C VAL A 316 19.05 -18.43 11.30
N LEU A 317 19.45 -17.37 10.58
CA LEU A 317 19.67 -17.40 9.13
C LEU A 317 21.06 -17.93 8.78
N ASN A 318 21.14 -18.87 7.85
CA ASN A 318 22.39 -19.29 7.23
C ASN A 318 22.66 -18.41 5.99
N GLU A 319 23.28 -17.25 6.22
CA GLU A 319 23.57 -16.27 5.18
C GLU A 319 24.29 -16.87 3.97
N LYS A 320 25.29 -17.76 4.20
CA LYS A 320 26.04 -18.41 3.11
C LYS A 320 25.17 -19.29 2.21
N VAL A 321 24.09 -19.83 2.75
CA VAL A 321 23.11 -20.60 1.97
C VAL A 321 22.16 -19.65 1.25
N TRP A 322 21.74 -18.59 1.94
CA TRP A 322 20.84 -17.59 1.37
C TRP A 322 21.48 -16.77 0.22
N GLU A 323 22.76 -16.47 0.32
CA GLU A 323 23.54 -15.81 -0.74
C GLU A 323 23.55 -16.58 -2.07
N LYS A 324 23.27 -17.90 -2.07
CA LYS A 324 23.17 -18.68 -3.31
C LYS A 324 21.94 -18.35 -4.16
N VAL A 325 20.91 -17.74 -3.57
CA VAL A 325 19.74 -17.24 -4.29
C VAL A 325 20.14 -15.99 -5.03
N THR A 326 19.97 -15.99 -6.36
CA THR A 326 20.29 -14.84 -7.23
C THR A 326 19.20 -14.62 -8.27
N PHE A 327 19.04 -13.40 -8.73
CA PHE A 327 18.03 -13.00 -9.71
C PHE A 327 18.58 -12.94 -11.15
N GLY A 328 19.52 -13.82 -11.47
CA GLY A 328 20.19 -13.86 -12.77
C GLY A 328 19.31 -14.31 -13.95
N ASN A 329 18.15 -14.91 -13.72
CA ASN A 329 17.18 -15.23 -14.77
C ASN A 329 16.08 -14.19 -14.77
N LEU A 330 15.70 -13.69 -15.95
CA LEU A 330 14.60 -12.75 -16.13
C LEU A 330 13.33 -13.51 -16.54
N PHE A 331 12.18 -13.01 -16.09
CA PHE A 331 10.88 -13.58 -16.37
C PHE A 331 10.07 -12.66 -17.28
N THR A 332 9.10 -13.23 -17.96
CA THR A 332 8.06 -12.50 -18.68
C THR A 332 6.71 -13.12 -18.33
N THR A 333 5.80 -12.29 -17.89
CA THR A 333 4.44 -12.70 -17.53
C THR A 333 3.54 -12.53 -18.75
N THR A 334 3.02 -13.64 -19.29
CA THR A 334 1.94 -13.57 -20.28
C THR A 334 0.61 -13.68 -19.56
N VAL A 335 -0.08 -12.55 -19.45
CA VAL A 335 -1.48 -12.57 -19.00
C VAL A 335 -2.32 -12.98 -20.19
N GLU A 336 -2.88 -14.19 -20.20
CA GLU A 336 -3.99 -14.47 -21.10
C GLU A 336 -5.16 -13.55 -20.67
N SER A 337 -5.50 -12.58 -21.53
CA SER A 337 -6.69 -11.76 -21.34
C SER A 337 -7.91 -12.67 -21.49
N THR A 338 -8.39 -13.23 -20.41
CA THR A 338 -9.77 -13.71 -20.37
C THR A 338 -10.67 -12.50 -20.51
N GLU A 339 -11.29 -12.37 -21.70
CA GLU A 339 -12.34 -11.39 -21.94
C GLU A 339 -13.36 -11.38 -20.79
N ALA A 340 -13.62 -10.18 -20.35
CA ALA A 340 -14.43 -9.78 -19.22
C ALA A 340 -15.72 -10.60 -19.04
N ALA A 341 -15.87 -11.14 -17.85
CA ALA A 341 -17.18 -11.17 -17.22
C ALA A 341 -17.24 -9.91 -16.31
N GLU A 342 -17.99 -8.92 -16.78
CA GLU A 342 -18.37 -7.77 -15.96
C GLU A 342 -19.12 -8.27 -14.73
N ASP A 343 -18.54 -8.10 -13.56
CA ASP A 343 -19.32 -7.92 -12.35
C ASP A 343 -18.50 -7.05 -11.35
N ASN A 344 -19.00 -5.82 -11.23
CA ASN A 344 -18.52 -4.80 -10.33
C ASN A 344 -18.88 -5.21 -8.89
N THR A 345 -17.91 -5.63 -8.11
CA THR A 345 -17.96 -5.46 -6.66
C THR A 345 -16.54 -5.19 -6.15
N ALA A 346 -16.37 -4.01 -5.60
CA ALA A 346 -15.20 -3.58 -4.89
C ALA A 346 -14.76 -4.63 -3.86
N ALA A 347 -13.60 -5.19 -4.03
CA ALA A 347 -12.94 -6.01 -3.03
C ALA A 347 -11.72 -5.24 -2.55
N ASP A 348 -11.80 -4.91 -1.28
CA ASP A 348 -10.80 -4.35 -0.40
C ASP A 348 -9.46 -5.11 -0.54
N ASN A 349 -8.45 -4.45 -1.08
CA ASN A 349 -7.08 -4.93 -1.18
C ASN A 349 -6.23 -4.25 -0.11
N THR A 350 -6.29 -4.74 1.13
CA THR A 350 -5.26 -4.45 2.11
C THR A 350 -4.25 -5.58 2.14
N ALA A 351 -3.30 -5.54 1.23
CA ALA A 351 -2.05 -6.29 1.36
C ALA A 351 -0.94 -5.30 1.69
N ALA A 352 -0.39 -5.48 2.89
CA ALA A 352 0.91 -5.04 3.38
C ALA A 352 1.48 -3.77 2.73
N ASP A 353 1.11 -2.61 3.27
CA ASP A 353 1.75 -1.36 2.91
C ASP A 353 2.97 -1.12 3.81
N ASN A 354 4.13 -1.24 3.20
CA ASN A 354 5.34 -0.54 3.58
C ASN A 354 5.91 0.06 2.31
N ALA A 355 5.23 1.04 1.75
CA ALA A 355 5.76 1.86 0.68
C ALA A 355 5.62 3.33 1.04
N VAL A 356 6.77 3.95 1.17
CA VAL A 356 7.02 5.38 1.24
C VAL A 356 6.22 6.09 0.14
N THR A 357 5.29 6.96 0.54
CA THR A 357 4.63 7.88 -0.36
C THR A 357 5.59 9.00 -0.73
N GLU A 358 6.13 8.97 -1.94
CA GLU A 358 6.61 10.18 -2.60
C GLU A 358 5.60 10.63 -3.65
N ASN A 359 5.16 11.85 -3.44
CA ASN A 359 4.33 12.66 -4.29
C ASN A 359 5.04 12.94 -5.61
N THR A 360 4.54 12.45 -6.75
CA THR A 360 4.95 12.97 -8.05
C THR A 360 3.72 13.46 -8.81
N GLU A 361 3.71 14.76 -9.02
CA GLU A 361 2.79 15.49 -9.89
C GLU A 361 2.70 14.85 -11.27
N SER A 362 1.49 14.62 -11.72
CA SER A 362 1.17 14.23 -13.09
C SER A 362 1.34 15.41 -14.03
N VAL A 363 2.33 15.34 -14.90
CA VAL A 363 2.39 16.22 -16.08
C VAL A 363 1.56 15.58 -17.18
N ASP A 364 0.40 16.18 -17.44
CA ASP A 364 -0.43 15.89 -18.61
C ASP A 364 0.17 16.58 -19.85
N GLY A 365 0.58 15.77 -20.81
CA GLY A 365 1.06 16.21 -22.12
C GLY A 365 0.26 15.59 -23.24
N THR A 366 -0.85 16.18 -23.60
CA THR A 366 -1.53 15.86 -24.88
C THR A 366 -1.26 16.94 -25.91
N GLU A 367 -0.31 16.68 -26.78
CA GLU A 367 -0.30 17.27 -28.12
C GLU A 367 -1.18 16.45 -29.04
N SER A 368 -2.18 17.07 -29.63
CA SER A 368 -2.80 16.59 -30.85
C SER A 368 -2.70 17.63 -31.95
N VAL A 369 -1.98 17.27 -32.99
CA VAL A 369 -1.89 17.96 -34.27
C VAL A 369 -3.15 17.66 -35.08
N GLN A 370 -3.84 18.60 -35.48
CA GLN A 370 -4.47 19.15 -36.65
C GLN A 370 -5.82 19.76 -36.33
#